data_a935a3ed11dbca021e2e36c2730a25d8
#
_entry.id   a935a3ed11dbca021e2e36c2730a25d8
#
_cell.length_a   1.000
_cell.length_b   1.000
_cell.length_c   1.000
_cell.angle_alpha   90.00
_cell.angle_beta   90.00
_cell.angle_gamma   90.00
#
_symmetry.space_group_name_H-M   'P 1'
#
loop_
_entity.id
_entity.type
_entity.pdbx_description
1 polymer ?
#
loop_
_entity_poly.entity_id
_entity_poly.type
_entity_poly.pdbx_seq_one_letter_code
_entity_poly.pdbx_strand_id
1 'polypeptide(L)' 'MNKVFVDSDVILDLLAHRVPHFHFSALLFTFGDMNKIELYTSPTVFCNVFYILRKELGIEKAKESLRKLRLI' A
#
# COMPACT_ATOMS: atom_id res chain seq x y z
N MET A 1 0.30 19.33 -7.29
CA MET A 1 0.89 18.06 -6.84
C MET A 1 0.33 16.91 -7.68
N ASN A 2 1.21 16.02 -8.12
CA ASN A 2 0.78 14.90 -8.96
C ASN A 2 0.04 13.85 -8.13
N LYS A 3 -1.02 13.31 -8.69
CA LYS A 3 -1.78 12.21 -8.10
C LYS A 3 -1.38 10.91 -8.79
N VAL A 4 -1.09 9.89 -8.00
CA VAL A 4 -0.69 8.58 -8.50
C VAL A 4 -1.64 7.52 -7.97
N PHE A 5 -2.28 6.80 -8.87
CA PHE A 5 -3.13 5.66 -8.49
C PHE A 5 -2.24 4.47 -8.15
N VAL A 6 -2.49 3.86 -6.98
CA VAL A 6 -1.76 2.67 -6.58
C VAL A 6 -2.69 1.46 -6.64
N ASP A 7 -2.25 0.45 -7.37
CA ASP A 7 -2.97 -0.81 -7.50
C ASP A 7 -2.63 -1.74 -6.32
N SER A 8 -3.39 -2.83 -6.22
CA SER A 8 -3.21 -3.80 -5.14
C SER A 8 -1.79 -4.37 -5.11
N ASP A 9 -1.20 -4.64 -6.28
CA ASP A 9 0.15 -5.21 -6.34
C ASP A 9 1.18 -4.28 -5.72
N VAL A 10 1.07 -2.97 -5.97
CA VAL A 10 2.01 -1.98 -5.41
C VAL A 10 1.89 -1.95 -3.89
N ILE A 11 0.67 -1.92 -3.38
CA ILE A 11 0.44 -1.90 -1.93
C ILE A 11 0.94 -3.18 -1.28
N LEU A 12 0.66 -4.33 -1.88
CA LEU A 12 1.07 -5.62 -1.34
C LEU A 12 2.59 -5.80 -1.39
N ASP A 13 3.25 -5.30 -2.44
CA ASP A 13 4.70 -5.34 -2.52
C ASP A 13 5.34 -4.62 -1.33
N LEU A 14 4.75 -3.49 -0.94
CA LEU A 14 5.26 -2.75 0.20
C LEU A 14 4.93 -3.44 1.52
N LEU A 15 3.66 -3.76 1.75
CA LEU A 15 3.19 -4.21 3.07
C LEU A 15 3.57 -5.65 3.36
N ALA A 16 3.64 -6.49 2.34
CA ALA A 16 4.04 -7.89 2.48
C ALA A 16 5.52 -8.12 2.14
N HIS A 17 6.27 -7.06 1.90
CA HIS A 17 7.69 -7.11 1.58
C HIS A 17 8.00 -8.06 0.41
N ARG A 18 7.18 -7.98 -0.63
CA ARG A 18 7.34 -8.85 -1.80
C ARG A 18 8.52 -8.40 -2.66
N VAL A 19 9.40 -9.30 -2.96
CA VAL A 19 10.49 -9.06 -3.91
C VAL A 19 10.04 -9.46 -5.32
N PRO A 20 10.59 -8.83 -6.38
CA PRO A 20 11.66 -7.84 -6.38
C PRO A 20 11.20 -6.37 -6.26
N HIS A 21 9.90 -6.11 -6.19
CA HIS A 21 9.36 -4.75 -6.34
C HIS A 21 9.27 -3.96 -5.04
N PHE A 22 9.70 -4.55 -3.91
CA PHE A 22 9.58 -3.88 -2.61
C PHE A 22 10.28 -2.52 -2.59
N HIS A 23 11.48 -2.43 -3.13
CA HIS A 23 12.23 -1.17 -3.09
C HIS A 23 11.55 -0.06 -3.87
N PHE A 24 11.00 -0.39 -5.03
CA PHE A 24 10.25 0.58 -5.82
C PHE A 24 9.02 1.07 -5.07
N SER A 25 8.27 0.16 -4.50
CA SER A 25 7.05 0.50 -3.75
C SER A 25 7.39 1.34 -2.51
N ALA A 26 8.46 0.99 -1.80
CA ALA A 26 8.90 1.75 -0.64
C ALA A 26 9.28 3.19 -1.03
N LEU A 27 9.97 3.38 -2.15
CA LEU A 27 10.32 4.70 -2.62
C LEU A 27 9.08 5.52 -2.98
N LEU A 28 8.13 4.91 -3.66
CA LEU A 28 6.88 5.56 -4.03
C LEU A 28 6.12 6.06 -2.80
N PHE A 29 5.97 5.21 -1.78
CA PHE A 29 5.28 5.58 -0.55
C PHE A 29 6.05 6.60 0.26
N THR A 30 7.40 6.59 0.20
CA THR A 30 8.21 7.62 0.82
C THR A 30 7.91 8.99 0.21
N PHE A 31 7.81 9.08 -1.11
CA PHE A 31 7.45 10.33 -1.77
C PHE A 31 6.05 10.80 -1.36
N GLY A 32 5.10 9.86 -1.18
CA GLY A 32 3.78 10.22 -0.68
C GLY A 32 3.84 10.79 0.73
N ASP A 33 4.61 10.17 1.62
CA ASP A 33 4.77 10.62 3.00
C ASP A 33 5.45 12.00 3.07
N MET A 34 6.33 12.29 2.13
CA MET A 34 7.00 13.58 2.04
C MET A 34 6.16 14.65 1.36
N ASN A 35 4.94 14.35 0.99
CA ASN A 35 4.04 15.26 0.26
C ASN A 35 4.59 15.70 -1.10
N LYS A 36 5.42 14.86 -1.71
CA LYS A 36 5.90 15.11 -3.08
C LYS A 36 4.88 14.70 -4.13
N ILE A 37 4.09 13.68 -3.81
CA ILE A 37 3.00 13.19 -4.65
C ILE A 37 1.83 12.81 -3.75
N GLU A 38 0.64 12.71 -4.34
CA GLU A 38 -0.54 12.22 -3.65
C GLU A 38 -0.86 10.81 -4.16
N LEU A 39 -0.92 9.85 -3.25
CA LEU A 39 -1.26 8.47 -3.58
C LEU A 39 -2.74 8.24 -3.33
N TYR A 40 -3.40 7.54 -4.23
CA TYR A 40 -4.80 7.20 -4.05
C TYR A 40 -5.10 5.82 -4.61
N THR A 41 -6.20 5.24 -4.17
CA THR A 41 -6.64 3.94 -4.67
C THR A 41 -8.16 3.87 -4.62
N SER A 42 -8.72 2.79 -5.14
CA SER A 42 -10.17 2.61 -5.11
C SER A 42 -10.59 1.79 -3.90
N PRO A 43 -11.85 1.91 -3.43
CA PRO A 43 -12.36 1.05 -2.37
C PRO A 43 -12.23 -0.44 -2.71
N THR A 44 -12.44 -0.82 -3.97
CA THR A 44 -12.31 -2.21 -4.41
C THR A 44 -10.89 -2.72 -4.24
N VAL A 45 -9.90 -1.92 -4.64
CA VAL A 45 -8.49 -2.28 -4.46
C VAL A 45 -8.17 -2.41 -2.98
N PHE A 46 -8.62 -1.47 -2.16
CA PHE A 46 -8.36 -1.48 -0.72
C PHE A 46 -8.93 -2.73 -0.06
N CYS A 47 -10.18 -3.09 -0.39
CA CYS A 47 -10.80 -4.30 0.16
C CYS A 47 -10.05 -5.56 -0.27
N ASN A 48 -9.60 -5.61 -1.52
CA ASN A 48 -8.85 -6.75 -2.03
C ASN A 48 -7.51 -6.90 -1.30
N VAL A 49 -6.81 -5.79 -1.08
CA VAL A 49 -5.56 -5.77 -0.34
C VAL A 49 -5.79 -6.28 1.09
N PHE A 50 -6.83 -5.78 1.76
CA PHE A 50 -7.13 -6.22 3.12
C PHE A 50 -7.40 -7.72 3.17
N TYR A 51 -8.17 -8.23 2.21
CA TYR A 51 -8.48 -9.66 2.15
C TYR A 51 -7.21 -10.50 2.04
N ILE A 52 -6.30 -10.11 1.16
CA ILE A 52 -5.04 -10.83 0.94
C ILE A 52 -4.14 -10.74 2.17
N LEU A 53 -3.98 -9.55 2.73
CA LEU A 53 -3.15 -9.37 3.93
C LEU A 53 -3.69 -10.16 5.11
N ARG A 54 -5.01 -10.20 5.26
CA ARG A 54 -5.62 -10.98 6.34
C ARG A 54 -5.28 -12.45 6.22
N LYS A 55 -5.29 -12.99 5.00
CA LYS A 55 -4.94 -14.39 4.77
C LYS A 55 -3.48 -14.67 5.04
N GLU A 56 -2.60 -13.75 4.67
CA GLU A 56 -1.16 -13.95 4.80
C GLU A 56 -0.62 -13.62 6.19
N LEU A 57 -1.13 -12.58 6.83
CA LEU A 57 -0.57 -12.03 8.07
C LEU A 57 -1.48 -12.19 9.28
N GLY A 58 -2.75 -12.52 9.08
CA GLY A 58 -3.75 -12.48 10.15
C GLY A 58 -4.40 -11.11 10.25
N ILE A 59 -5.58 -11.07 10.91
CA ILE A 59 -6.41 -9.86 10.90
C ILE A 59 -5.76 -8.68 11.63
N GLU A 60 -5.09 -8.93 12.75
CA GLU A 60 -4.49 -7.85 13.54
C GLU A 60 -3.35 -7.18 12.79
N LYS A 61 -2.46 -7.98 12.19
CA LYS A 61 -1.34 -7.44 11.43
C LYS A 61 -1.80 -6.77 10.15
N ALA A 62 -2.86 -7.28 9.52
CA ALA A 62 -3.42 -6.65 8.34
C ALA A 62 -3.93 -5.25 8.65
N LYS A 63 -4.69 -5.11 9.73
CA LYS A 63 -5.19 -3.81 10.16
C LYS A 63 -4.06 -2.85 10.49
N GLU A 64 -3.06 -3.32 11.21
CA GLU A 64 -1.91 -2.51 11.58
C GLU A 64 -1.15 -2.03 10.34
N SER A 65 -0.93 -2.93 9.38
CA SER A 65 -0.23 -2.57 8.14
C SER A 65 -0.99 -1.50 7.36
N LEU A 66 -2.31 -1.62 7.26
CA LEU A 66 -3.12 -0.66 6.51
C LEU A 66 -3.18 0.71 7.17
N ARG A 67 -3.09 0.77 8.50
CA ARG A 67 -3.07 2.05 9.21
C ARG A 67 -1.84 2.90 8.89
N LYS A 68 -0.78 2.27 8.43
CA LYS A 68 0.47 2.97 8.09
C LYS A 68 0.44 3.61 6.72
N LEU A 69 -0.54 3.27 5.89
CA LEU A 69 -0.64 3.84 4.55
C LEU A 69 -1.17 5.26 4.58
N ARG A 70 -0.54 6.12 3.80
CA ARG A 70 -1.00 7.49 3.59
C ARG A 70 -1.62 7.62 2.22
N LEU A 71 -2.93 7.40 2.15
CA LEU A 71 -3.71 7.50 0.92
C LEU A 71 -4.75 8.59 1.06
N ILE A 72 -5.06 9.24 -0.03
CA ILE A 72 -6.15 10.21 -0.05
C ILE A 72 -7.45 9.55 -0.49
#